data_cac338e4abaeb26e6fcc44b24a9d3d0d
#
_entry.id   cac338e4abaeb26e6fcc44b24a9d3d0d
#
_cell.length_a   1.000
_cell.length_b   1.000
_cell.length_c   1.000
_cell.angle_alpha   90.00
_cell.angle_beta   90.00
_cell.angle_gamma   90.00
#
_symmetry.space_group_name_H-M   'P 1'
#
loop_
_entity.id
_entity.type
_entity.pdbx_description
1 polymer ?
#
loop_
_entity_poly.entity_id
_entity_poly.type
_entity_poly.pdbx_seq_one_letter_code
_entity_poly.pdbx_strand_id
1 'polypeptide(L)'
;MVSGKASDPLNPYKVDGIIETCWTAVEICLKLIGVLALFIGFMNIAEKAGGIRVLSRIVGPFFSKLFPDIPKDHPSMGHMIMNFSANLLGLDNAATPFGLKAMASLQEINPNKDVASNAQVMFLCLHAAGLNLIPVSVIAVRAAQHATDPTDIFIPCMIVTFVGTMAAM
;
A
#
# COMPACT_ATOMS: atom_id res chain seq x y z
N MET A 1 1.55 -15.05 13.59
CA MET A 1 0.62 -15.70 12.64
C MET A 1 0.55 -17.17 13.03
N VAL A 2 -0.54 -17.60 13.68
CA VAL A 2 -0.74 -19.00 14.07
C VAL A 2 -1.40 -19.67 12.88
N SER A 3 -0.61 -20.35 12.05
CA SER A 3 -1.13 -21.23 11.00
C SER A 3 -1.63 -22.52 11.65
N GLY A 4 -2.89 -22.48 12.10
CA GLY A 4 -3.54 -23.67 12.61
C GLY A 4 -3.98 -24.57 11.47
N LYS A 5 -3.12 -25.44 10.96
CA LYS A 5 -3.57 -26.64 10.27
C LYS A 5 -4.10 -27.59 11.32
N ALA A 6 -5.42 -27.67 11.44
CA ALA A 6 -6.10 -28.73 12.20
C ALA A 6 -5.83 -30.07 11.50
N SER A 7 -4.75 -30.73 11.84
CA SER A 7 -4.39 -32.05 11.32
C SER A 7 -4.34 -33.15 12.36
N ASP A 8 -4.56 -32.81 13.64
CA ASP A 8 -4.58 -33.79 14.71
C ASP A 8 -5.72 -33.44 15.69
N PRO A 9 -6.71 -34.32 15.88
CA PRO A 9 -7.79 -34.11 16.85
C PRO A 9 -7.29 -34.02 18.31
N LEU A 10 -6.06 -34.42 18.59
CA LEU A 10 -5.43 -34.34 19.90
C LEU A 10 -4.58 -33.07 20.10
N ASN A 11 -4.27 -32.33 19.02
CA ASN A 11 -3.50 -31.08 19.11
C ASN A 11 -3.98 -30.08 18.06
N PRO A 12 -5.09 -29.35 18.31
CA PRO A 12 -5.70 -28.44 17.34
C PRO A 12 -4.86 -27.21 17.00
N TYR A 13 -3.76 -26.97 17.73
CA TYR A 13 -2.86 -25.83 17.53
C TYR A 13 -1.41 -26.29 17.42
N LYS A 14 -0.98 -26.61 16.21
CA LYS A 14 0.45 -26.78 15.95
C LYS A 14 1.10 -25.40 15.95
N VAL A 15 1.84 -25.09 17.00
CA VAL A 15 2.71 -23.91 17.02
C VAL A 15 3.89 -24.23 16.14
N ASP A 16 4.05 -23.55 15.02
CA ASP A 16 5.19 -23.71 14.13
C ASP A 16 6.48 -23.42 14.94
N GLY A 17 7.45 -24.31 14.86
CA GLY A 17 8.75 -24.09 15.48
C GLY A 17 9.50 -22.91 14.85
N ILE A 18 10.49 -22.35 15.55
CA ILE A 18 11.28 -21.18 15.07
C ILE A 18 11.82 -21.40 13.67
N ILE A 19 12.31 -22.61 13.36
CA ILE A 19 12.86 -22.93 12.02
C ILE A 19 11.77 -22.91 10.95
N GLU A 20 10.58 -23.43 11.23
CA GLU A 20 9.45 -23.47 10.32
C GLU A 20 8.91 -22.06 10.07
N THR A 21 8.87 -21.22 11.09
CA THR A 21 8.52 -19.79 10.98
C THR A 21 9.54 -19.04 10.11
N CYS A 22 10.83 -19.29 10.28
CA CYS A 22 11.87 -18.70 9.44
C CYS A 22 11.74 -19.14 7.97
N TRP A 23 11.43 -20.41 7.72
CA TRP A 23 11.21 -20.91 6.37
C TRP A 23 9.98 -20.27 5.73
N THR A 24 8.89 -20.17 6.46
CA THR A 24 7.67 -19.47 6.01
C THR A 24 7.94 -18.00 5.67
N ALA A 25 8.76 -17.32 6.47
CA ALA A 25 9.17 -15.94 6.19
C ALA A 25 9.94 -15.82 4.86
N VAL A 26 10.89 -16.72 4.61
CA VAL A 26 11.63 -16.76 3.34
C VAL A 26 10.69 -17.03 2.15
N GLU A 27 9.77 -17.97 2.28
CA GLU A 27 8.79 -18.29 1.24
C GLU A 27 7.89 -17.08 0.93
N ILE A 28 7.44 -16.36 1.95
CA ILE A 28 6.67 -15.11 1.80
C ILE A 28 7.49 -14.07 1.04
N CYS A 29 8.77 -13.89 1.40
CA CYS A 29 9.65 -12.94 0.72
C CYS A 29 9.82 -13.27 -0.77
N LEU A 30 10.02 -14.54 -1.12
CA LEU A 30 10.15 -14.98 -2.52
C LEU A 30 8.85 -14.73 -3.31
N LYS A 31 7.70 -15.04 -2.72
CA LYS A 31 6.38 -14.77 -3.33
C LYS A 31 6.16 -13.27 -3.53
N LEU A 32 6.54 -12.44 -2.56
CA LEU A 32 6.45 -10.98 -2.65
C LEU A 32 7.32 -10.41 -3.76
N ILE A 33 8.53 -10.90 -3.96
CA ILE A 33 9.42 -10.48 -5.07
C ILE A 33 8.72 -10.67 -6.41
N GLY A 34 8.09 -11.83 -6.65
CA GLY A 34 7.36 -12.10 -7.88
C GLY A 34 6.18 -11.15 -8.10
N VAL A 35 5.38 -10.95 -7.05
CA VAL A 35 4.23 -10.03 -7.09
C VAL A 35 4.67 -8.59 -7.32
N LEU A 36 5.72 -8.13 -6.62
CA LEU A 36 6.28 -6.79 -6.80
C LEU A 36 6.81 -6.58 -8.21
N ALA A 37 7.58 -7.54 -8.76
CA ALA A 37 8.10 -7.47 -10.11
C ALA A 37 6.98 -7.36 -11.16
N LEU A 38 5.93 -8.17 -11.01
CA LEU A 38 4.75 -8.12 -11.87
C LEU A 38 4.08 -6.74 -11.83
N PHE A 39 3.78 -6.22 -10.64
CA PHE A 39 3.12 -4.93 -10.49
C PHE A 39 4.00 -3.76 -10.93
N ILE A 40 5.31 -3.78 -10.68
CA ILE A 40 6.24 -2.78 -11.22
C ILE A 40 6.21 -2.81 -12.76
N GLY A 41 6.17 -4.00 -13.38
CA GLY A 41 6.01 -4.15 -14.82
C GLY A 41 4.71 -3.54 -15.33
N PHE A 42 3.58 -3.87 -14.73
CA PHE A 42 2.27 -3.28 -15.07
C PHE A 42 2.27 -1.77 -14.94
N MET A 43 2.84 -1.25 -13.88
CA MET A 43 2.87 0.18 -13.62
C MET A 43 3.78 0.92 -14.60
N ASN A 44 4.91 0.35 -15.00
CA ASN A 44 5.74 0.91 -16.07
C ASN A 44 4.99 0.95 -17.42
N ILE A 45 4.17 -0.05 -17.71
CA ILE A 45 3.31 -0.08 -18.90
C ILE A 45 2.24 1.03 -18.79
N ALA A 46 1.55 1.13 -17.64
CA ALA A 46 0.53 2.14 -17.38
C ALA A 46 1.10 3.57 -17.45
N GLU A 47 2.32 3.77 -16.97
CA GLU A 47 3.05 5.04 -17.07
C GLU A 47 3.32 5.41 -18.54
N LYS A 48 3.90 4.49 -19.32
CA LYS A 48 4.17 4.69 -20.75
C LYS A 48 2.90 4.86 -21.57
N ALA A 49 1.81 4.20 -21.21
CA ALA A 49 0.48 4.33 -21.82
C ALA A 49 -0.24 5.64 -21.46
N GLY A 50 0.35 6.47 -20.59
CA GLY A 50 -0.28 7.73 -20.15
C GLY A 50 -1.30 7.57 -19.02
N GLY A 51 -1.38 6.40 -18.39
CA GLY A 51 -2.30 6.13 -17.27
C GLY A 51 -2.10 7.08 -16.09
N ILE A 52 -0.85 7.47 -15.81
CA ILE A 52 -0.53 8.50 -14.80
C ILE A 52 -1.22 9.82 -15.14
N ARG A 53 -1.27 10.20 -16.42
CA ARG A 53 -1.91 11.48 -16.85
C ARG A 53 -3.42 11.46 -16.61
N VAL A 54 -4.07 10.34 -16.85
CA VAL A 54 -5.51 10.16 -16.57
C VAL A 54 -5.76 10.23 -15.07
N LEU A 55 -4.98 9.50 -14.31
CA LEU A 55 -5.10 9.42 -12.86
C LEU A 55 -4.78 10.75 -12.18
N SER A 56 -3.73 11.47 -12.63
CA SER A 56 -3.41 12.80 -12.15
C SER A 56 -4.47 13.83 -12.49
N ARG A 57 -5.24 13.64 -13.54
CA ARG A 57 -6.37 14.54 -13.85
C ARG A 57 -7.51 14.38 -12.86
N ILE A 58 -7.75 13.15 -12.37
CA ILE A 58 -8.82 12.84 -11.41
C ILE A 58 -8.40 13.21 -9.99
N VAL A 59 -7.23 12.75 -9.57
CA VAL A 59 -6.74 12.86 -8.18
C VAL A 59 -5.89 14.13 -7.98
N GLY A 60 -5.32 14.67 -9.06
CA GLY A 60 -4.43 15.83 -9.06
C GLY A 60 -4.98 17.07 -8.36
N PRO A 61 -6.24 17.49 -8.58
CA PRO A 61 -6.83 18.63 -7.89
C PRO A 61 -6.83 18.48 -6.37
N PHE A 62 -7.06 17.27 -5.87
CA PHE A 62 -7.01 16.95 -4.45
C PHE A 62 -5.57 17.05 -3.93
N PHE A 63 -4.61 16.42 -4.63
CA PHE A 63 -3.20 16.45 -4.24
C PHE A 63 -2.60 17.87 -4.34
N SER A 64 -2.98 18.67 -5.30
CA SER A 64 -2.51 20.07 -5.42
C SER A 64 -2.97 20.95 -4.24
N LYS A 65 -4.11 20.63 -3.63
CA LYS A 65 -4.56 21.33 -2.42
C LYS A 65 -3.85 20.81 -1.17
N LEU A 66 -3.57 19.52 -1.14
CA LEU A 66 -2.92 18.88 0.01
C LEU A 66 -1.41 19.16 0.07
N PHE A 67 -0.79 19.36 -1.09
CA PHE A 67 0.65 19.59 -1.25
C PHE A 67 0.93 20.91 -2.00
N PRO A 68 0.61 22.07 -1.41
CA PRO A 68 0.76 23.36 -2.08
C PRO A 68 2.22 23.71 -2.38
N ASP A 69 3.16 23.20 -1.60
CA ASP A 69 4.59 23.47 -1.70
C ASP A 69 5.27 22.73 -2.86
N ILE A 70 4.57 21.80 -3.51
CA ILE A 70 5.14 20.98 -4.59
C ILE A 70 4.73 21.57 -5.94
N PRO A 71 5.69 21.82 -6.87
CA PRO A 71 5.36 22.23 -8.23
C PRO A 71 4.50 21.17 -8.94
N LYS A 72 3.43 21.60 -9.63
CA LYS A 72 2.45 20.70 -10.25
C LYS A 72 3.05 19.75 -11.30
N ASP A 73 4.13 20.18 -11.95
CA ASP A 73 4.79 19.41 -12.99
C ASP A 73 5.97 18.58 -12.45
N HIS A 74 6.20 18.58 -11.13
CA HIS A 74 7.30 17.83 -10.54
C HIS A 74 6.99 16.32 -10.52
N PRO A 75 7.97 15.43 -10.84
CA PRO A 75 7.77 13.97 -10.88
C PRO A 75 7.23 13.37 -9.58
N SER A 76 7.55 13.98 -8.42
CA SER A 76 7.06 13.54 -7.12
C SER A 76 5.53 13.48 -7.05
N MET A 77 4.84 14.44 -7.68
CA MET A 77 3.37 14.45 -7.73
C MET A 77 2.84 13.19 -8.42
N GLY A 78 3.44 12.79 -9.55
CA GLY A 78 3.08 11.55 -10.25
C GLY A 78 3.31 10.31 -9.39
N HIS A 79 4.47 10.21 -8.75
CA HIS A 79 4.80 9.06 -7.88
C HIS A 79 3.87 8.97 -6.67
N MET A 80 3.52 10.10 -6.04
CA MET A 80 2.59 10.15 -4.91
C MET A 80 1.18 9.71 -5.32
N ILE A 81 0.69 10.21 -6.46
CA ILE A 81 -0.61 9.83 -7.01
C ILE A 81 -0.66 8.34 -7.32
N MET A 82 0.41 7.78 -7.89
CA MET A 82 0.48 6.35 -8.18
C MET A 82 0.49 5.51 -6.90
N ASN A 83 1.28 5.90 -5.90
CA ASN A 83 1.28 5.25 -4.58
C ASN A 83 -0.11 5.26 -3.95
N PHE A 84 -0.75 6.42 -3.90
CA PHE A 84 -2.09 6.58 -3.33
C PHE A 84 -3.13 5.75 -4.06
N SER A 85 -3.07 5.71 -5.39
CA SER A 85 -4.00 4.92 -6.20
C SER A 85 -3.82 3.42 -6.02
N ALA A 86 -2.59 2.94 -5.88
CA ALA A 86 -2.33 1.55 -5.56
C ALA A 86 -2.91 1.17 -4.18
N ASN A 87 -2.77 2.06 -3.19
CA ASN A 87 -3.38 1.88 -1.87
C ASN A 87 -4.91 1.87 -1.94
N LEU A 88 -5.53 2.79 -2.70
CA LEU A 88 -6.98 2.80 -2.90
C LEU A 88 -7.52 1.47 -3.46
N LEU A 89 -6.74 0.83 -4.31
CA LEU A 89 -7.09 -0.48 -4.89
C LEU A 89 -6.72 -1.66 -3.98
N GLY A 90 -6.19 -1.40 -2.77
CA GLY A 90 -5.76 -2.44 -1.84
C GLY A 90 -4.54 -3.23 -2.30
N LEU A 91 -3.71 -2.63 -3.16
CA LEU A 91 -2.49 -3.22 -3.69
C LEU A 91 -1.28 -2.73 -2.89
N ASP A 92 -1.27 -2.95 -1.59
CA ASP A 92 -0.28 -2.43 -0.64
C ASP A 92 1.16 -2.74 -1.05
N ASN A 93 1.40 -3.97 -1.53
CA ASN A 93 2.72 -4.40 -2.01
C ASN A 93 3.17 -3.64 -3.26
N ALA A 94 2.24 -3.26 -4.14
CA ALA A 94 2.53 -2.48 -5.34
C ALA A 94 2.72 -0.99 -5.03
N ALA A 95 2.11 -0.49 -3.97
CA ALA A 95 2.25 0.90 -3.52
C ALA A 95 3.67 1.21 -3.02
N THR A 96 4.34 0.26 -2.36
CA THR A 96 5.65 0.47 -1.73
C THR A 96 6.73 1.03 -2.67
N PRO A 97 6.99 0.49 -3.88
CA PRO A 97 7.99 1.05 -4.79
C PRO A 97 7.71 2.49 -5.21
N PHE A 98 6.42 2.85 -5.37
CA PHE A 98 6.03 4.22 -5.70
C PHE A 98 6.19 5.15 -4.52
N GLY A 99 5.92 4.69 -3.30
CA GLY A 99 6.18 5.42 -2.07
C GLY A 99 7.66 5.76 -1.92
N LEU A 100 8.55 4.81 -2.17
CA LEU A 100 9.99 5.04 -2.13
C LEU A 100 10.45 6.04 -3.20
N LYS A 101 9.95 5.93 -4.44
CA LYS A 101 10.23 6.89 -5.51
C LYS A 101 9.68 8.28 -5.18
N ALA A 102 8.48 8.37 -4.61
CA ALA A 102 7.89 9.62 -4.19
C ALA A 102 8.76 10.30 -3.12
N MET A 103 9.17 9.57 -2.09
CA MET A 103 10.04 10.10 -1.03
C MET A 103 11.40 10.54 -1.56
N ALA A 104 12.02 9.77 -2.47
CA ALA A 104 13.27 10.15 -3.13
C ALA A 104 13.10 11.47 -3.91
N SER A 105 12.06 11.58 -4.74
CA SER A 105 11.79 12.79 -5.51
C SER A 105 11.43 14.00 -4.61
N LEU A 106 10.73 13.79 -3.49
CA LEU A 106 10.46 14.83 -2.50
C LEU A 106 11.76 15.31 -1.82
N GLN A 107 12.70 14.39 -1.59
CA GLN A 107 13.99 14.74 -1.02
C GLN A 107 14.84 15.61 -1.96
N GLU A 108 14.69 15.46 -3.28
CA GLU A 108 15.37 16.29 -4.26
C GLU A 108 14.99 17.77 -4.13
N ILE A 109 13.71 18.05 -3.87
CA ILE A 109 13.19 19.43 -3.71
C ILE A 109 13.19 19.91 -2.26
N ASN A 110 13.58 19.08 -1.31
CA ASN A 110 13.65 19.47 0.09
C ASN A 110 14.81 20.46 0.32
N PRO A 111 14.55 21.68 0.81
CA PRO A 111 15.61 22.67 1.04
C PRO A 111 16.57 22.27 2.16
N ASN A 112 16.08 21.52 3.15
CA ASN A 112 16.89 21.04 4.26
C ASN A 112 17.00 19.51 4.23
N LYS A 113 18.15 19.01 3.80
CA LYS A 113 18.38 17.57 3.59
C LYS A 113 18.39 16.74 4.86
N ASP A 114 18.61 17.36 6.01
CA ASP A 114 18.75 16.69 7.30
C ASP A 114 17.40 16.60 8.06
N VAL A 115 16.39 17.33 7.59
CA VAL A 115 15.06 17.37 8.21
C VAL A 115 13.98 17.08 7.17
N ALA A 116 13.00 16.26 7.53
CA ALA A 116 11.88 15.98 6.65
C ALA A 116 11.05 17.25 6.39
N SER A 117 10.71 17.48 5.13
CA SER A 117 9.82 18.58 4.74
C SER A 117 8.37 18.29 5.13
N ASN A 118 7.53 19.34 5.24
CA ASN A 118 6.10 19.19 5.51
C ASN A 118 5.42 18.26 4.49
N ALA A 119 5.81 18.34 3.23
CA ALA A 119 5.30 17.47 2.18
C ALA A 119 5.66 16.00 2.40
N GLN A 120 6.88 15.70 2.86
CA GLN A 120 7.29 14.32 3.19
C GLN A 120 6.52 13.78 4.39
N VAL A 121 6.36 14.60 5.43
CA VAL A 121 5.59 14.21 6.64
C VAL A 121 4.13 13.95 6.28
N MET A 122 3.49 14.87 5.54
CA MET A 122 2.11 14.72 5.10
C MET A 122 1.92 13.48 4.22
N PHE A 123 2.83 13.24 3.29
CA PHE A 123 2.77 12.05 2.44
C PHE A 123 2.89 10.76 3.26
N LEU A 124 3.78 10.74 4.25
CA LEU A 124 3.94 9.60 5.15
C LEU A 124 2.68 9.36 5.99
N CYS A 125 2.06 10.42 6.54
CA CYS A 125 0.80 10.32 7.27
C CYS A 125 -0.33 9.77 6.39
N LEU A 126 -0.45 10.28 5.17
CA LEU A 126 -1.45 9.83 4.21
C LEU A 126 -1.25 8.34 3.82
N HIS A 127 0.00 7.93 3.63
CA HIS A 127 0.34 6.55 3.33
C HIS A 127 0.09 5.62 4.53
N ALA A 128 0.46 6.06 5.75
CA ALA A 128 0.24 5.29 6.97
C ALA A 128 -1.25 5.15 7.34
N ALA A 129 -2.08 6.14 7.03
CA ALA A 129 -3.53 6.07 7.21
C ALA A 129 -4.19 5.02 6.32
N GLY A 130 -3.57 4.67 5.19
CA GLY A 130 -3.89 3.51 4.37
C GLY A 130 -5.33 3.47 3.87
N LEU A 131 -5.80 4.56 3.21
CA LEU A 131 -7.15 4.58 2.63
C LEU A 131 -7.31 3.49 1.58
N ASN A 132 -8.05 2.44 1.90
CA ASN A 132 -8.37 1.33 1.02
C ASN A 132 -9.85 1.37 0.64
N LEU A 133 -10.15 1.52 -0.66
CA LEU A 133 -11.51 1.35 -1.17
C LEU A 133 -11.87 -0.13 -1.28
N ILE A 134 -10.92 -0.95 -1.69
CA ILE A 134 -11.10 -2.40 -1.82
C ILE A 134 -10.02 -3.10 -1.01
N PRO A 135 -10.32 -3.63 0.19
CA PRO A 135 -9.34 -4.29 1.05
C PRO A 135 -9.01 -5.71 0.55
N VAL A 136 -8.45 -5.81 -0.66
CA VAL A 136 -8.18 -7.08 -1.35
C VAL A 136 -7.31 -8.01 -0.51
N SER A 137 -6.27 -7.48 0.12
CA SER A 137 -5.34 -8.25 0.95
C SER A 137 -6.06 -8.86 2.16
N VAL A 138 -6.94 -8.09 2.81
CA VAL A 138 -7.70 -8.56 3.98
C VAL A 138 -8.72 -9.62 3.57
N ILE A 139 -9.44 -9.40 2.47
CA ILE A 139 -10.42 -10.37 1.94
C ILE A 139 -9.72 -11.68 1.57
N ALA A 140 -8.55 -11.60 0.91
CA ALA A 140 -7.78 -12.77 0.54
C ALA A 140 -7.30 -13.59 1.76
N VAL A 141 -6.83 -12.91 2.81
CA VAL A 141 -6.43 -13.57 4.07
C VAL A 141 -7.65 -14.23 4.74
N ARG A 142 -8.78 -13.55 4.81
CA ARG A 142 -10.02 -14.11 5.37
C ARG A 142 -10.53 -15.32 4.59
N ALA A 143 -10.47 -15.26 3.26
CA ALA A 143 -10.81 -16.40 2.40
C ALA A 143 -9.86 -17.59 2.64
N ALA A 144 -8.56 -17.33 2.77
CA ALA A 144 -7.58 -18.36 3.08
C ALA A 144 -7.77 -18.99 4.47
N GLN A 145 -8.39 -18.28 5.41
CA GLN A 145 -8.74 -18.76 6.74
C GLN A 145 -10.15 -19.38 6.82
N HIS A 146 -10.77 -19.65 5.66
CA HIS A 146 -12.10 -20.27 5.57
C HIS A 146 -13.21 -19.50 6.29
N ALA A 147 -13.15 -18.15 6.30
CA ALA A 147 -14.24 -17.32 6.81
C ALA A 147 -15.53 -17.60 6.04
N THR A 148 -16.67 -17.64 6.74
CA THR A 148 -17.98 -17.94 6.15
C THR A 148 -18.36 -16.92 5.06
N ASP A 149 -18.07 -15.65 5.31
CA ASP A 149 -18.16 -14.58 4.33
C ASP A 149 -16.89 -13.70 4.43
N PRO A 150 -15.91 -13.88 3.53
CA PRO A 150 -14.69 -13.07 3.53
C PRO A 150 -14.92 -11.60 3.22
N THR A 151 -16.06 -11.25 2.61
CA THR A 151 -16.37 -9.92 2.09
C THR A 151 -17.13 -9.02 3.08
N ASP A 152 -17.62 -9.55 4.18
CA ASP A 152 -18.39 -8.81 5.20
C ASP A 152 -17.61 -7.63 5.80
N ILE A 153 -16.26 -7.70 5.79
CA ILE A 153 -15.39 -6.66 6.31
C ILE A 153 -15.23 -5.45 5.36
N PHE A 154 -15.77 -5.52 4.14
CA PHE A 154 -15.59 -4.48 3.12
C PHE A 154 -16.03 -3.10 3.61
N ILE A 155 -17.29 -2.98 4.05
CA ILE A 155 -17.86 -1.70 4.50
C ILE A 155 -17.20 -1.20 5.79
N PRO A 156 -17.03 -2.01 6.86
CA PRO A 156 -16.32 -1.60 8.05
C PRO A 156 -14.89 -1.12 7.78
N CYS A 157 -14.16 -1.84 6.95
CA CYS A 157 -12.78 -1.48 6.58
C CYS A 157 -12.72 -0.13 5.85
N MET A 158 -13.61 0.09 4.90
CA MET A 158 -13.70 1.34 4.15
C MET A 158 -14.00 2.54 5.08
N ILE A 159 -14.94 2.38 6.02
CA ILE A 159 -15.29 3.44 6.98
C ILE A 159 -14.10 3.76 7.89
N VAL A 160 -13.46 2.73 8.45
CA VAL A 160 -12.34 2.92 9.38
C VAL A 160 -11.14 3.57 8.70
N THR A 161 -10.78 3.11 7.50
CA THR A 161 -9.66 3.69 6.75
C THR A 161 -9.96 5.12 6.29
N PHE A 162 -11.20 5.41 5.92
CA PHE A 162 -11.63 6.77 5.57
C PHE A 162 -11.54 7.72 6.77
N VAL A 163 -12.09 7.31 7.93
CA VAL A 163 -12.01 8.11 9.17
C VAL A 163 -10.56 8.30 9.60
N GLY A 164 -9.74 7.25 9.54
CA GLY A 164 -8.31 7.31 9.85
C GLY A 164 -7.57 8.30 8.94
N THR A 165 -7.86 8.29 7.64
CA THR A 165 -7.27 9.24 6.69
C THR A 165 -7.71 10.67 6.97
N MET A 166 -8.98 10.89 7.29
CA MET A 166 -9.48 12.22 7.67
C MET A 166 -8.84 12.75 8.96
N ALA A 167 -8.59 11.87 9.93
CA ALA A 167 -7.93 12.23 11.17
C ALA A 167 -6.42 12.51 11.00
N ALA A 168 -5.79 11.93 9.97
CA ALA A 168 -4.36 12.11 9.68
C ALA A 168 -4.05 13.37 8.86
N MET A 169 -5.06 14.02 8.27
CA MET A 169 -4.98 15.28 7.51
C MET A 169 -5.19 16.50 8.39
#